data_10321f658c2109369cce254def6609c4
#
_entry.id   10321f658c2109369cce254def6609c4
#
_cell.length_a   1.000
_cell.length_b   1.000
_cell.length_c   1.000
_cell.angle_alpha   90.00
_cell.angle_beta   90.00
_cell.angle_gamma   90.00
#
_symmetry.space_group_name_H-M   'P 1'
#
loop_
_entity.id
_entity.type
_entity.pdbx_description
1 polymer ?
#
loop_
_entity_poly.entity_id
_entity_poly.type
_entity_poly.pdbx_seq_one_letter_code
_entity_poly.pdbx_strand_id
1 'polypeptide(L)'
;MLPLTQLDDHSLSIDEPSGLSLAAGGRSLWVVSGQTDFIYRLDLDGTVLDSVSYAGQDPEGVAFDPADSTLWLVEEREREIVQIDLDGREVRRVRLALDGDHNSGLEGVCVDDDGSVYVLNEKKPASLILLTGDLAIEQMWFLDFAGDVSGMAWDRRRQAFWIVSDQDRSVYLWSPAAGLLGWSALDGKKAEGVAYDPDTDHLYVVRETKPRLYIYELSQAD
;
A
#
# COMPACT_ATOMS: atom_id res chain seq x y z
N MET A 1 6.36 -12.61 -17.11
CA MET A 1 5.14 -11.80 -16.93
C MET A 1 4.22 -12.61 -16.03
N LEU A 2 3.62 -12.01 -15.00
CA LEU A 2 2.64 -12.69 -14.17
C LEU A 2 1.30 -12.73 -14.92
N PRO A 3 0.56 -13.86 -14.89
CA PRO A 3 -0.74 -13.95 -15.54
C PRO A 3 -1.80 -13.26 -14.66
N LEU A 4 -2.04 -11.98 -14.89
CA LEU A 4 -3.02 -11.17 -14.16
C LEU A 4 -4.20 -10.87 -15.07
N THR A 5 -5.41 -11.18 -14.62
CA THR A 5 -6.66 -10.93 -15.34
C THR A 5 -7.54 -9.99 -14.53
N GLN A 6 -7.99 -8.88 -15.13
CA GLN A 6 -8.99 -8.02 -14.49
C GLN A 6 -10.33 -8.74 -14.44
N LEU A 7 -10.89 -8.85 -13.24
CA LEU A 7 -12.21 -9.45 -13.00
C LEU A 7 -13.31 -8.39 -13.04
N ASP A 8 -13.10 -7.28 -12.33
CA ASP A 8 -14.10 -6.22 -12.19
C ASP A 8 -13.44 -4.87 -11.91
N ASP A 9 -14.25 -3.79 -11.92
CA ASP A 9 -13.86 -2.46 -11.46
C ASP A 9 -15.06 -1.64 -10.97
N HIS A 10 -14.90 -0.90 -9.89
CA HIS A 10 -15.93 -0.12 -9.22
C HIS A 10 -15.52 1.35 -9.06
N SER A 11 -16.45 2.27 -9.32
CA SER A 11 -16.22 3.69 -9.06
C SER A 11 -16.22 3.97 -7.57
N LEU A 12 -15.24 4.71 -7.09
CA LEU A 12 -15.16 5.14 -5.70
C LEU A 12 -15.75 6.54 -5.50
N SER A 13 -16.38 6.76 -4.35
CA SER A 13 -16.84 8.08 -3.90
C SER A 13 -15.83 8.75 -2.95
N ILE A 14 -14.55 8.48 -3.14
CA ILE A 14 -13.43 9.00 -2.36
C ILE A 14 -12.58 9.82 -3.31
N ASP A 15 -12.29 11.07 -2.95
CA ASP A 15 -11.40 11.92 -3.73
C ASP A 15 -9.94 11.54 -3.47
N GLU A 16 -9.13 11.46 -4.52
CA GLU A 16 -7.71 11.11 -4.48
C GLU A 16 -7.41 9.90 -3.56
N PRO A 17 -8.00 8.71 -3.84
CA PRO A 17 -7.68 7.52 -3.07
C PRO A 17 -6.24 7.09 -3.36
N SER A 18 -5.47 6.89 -2.31
CA SER A 18 -4.07 6.48 -2.37
C SER A 18 -3.89 5.08 -1.75
N GLY A 19 -3.14 4.92 -0.67
CA GLY A 19 -2.82 3.63 -0.09
C GLY A 19 -4.02 2.73 0.16
N LEU A 20 -3.82 1.42 0.03
CA LEU A 20 -4.84 0.38 0.17
C LEU A 20 -4.36 -0.77 1.02
N SER A 21 -5.17 -1.26 1.94
CA SER A 21 -4.88 -2.42 2.78
C SER A 21 -6.08 -3.32 2.96
N LEU A 22 -5.87 -4.63 2.97
CA LEU A 22 -6.91 -5.59 3.35
C LEU A 22 -7.19 -5.46 4.87
N ALA A 23 -8.45 -5.34 5.24
CA ALA A 23 -8.85 -5.27 6.64
C ALA A 23 -8.98 -6.68 7.27
N ALA A 24 -9.17 -6.72 8.57
CA ALA A 24 -9.37 -7.96 9.31
C ALA A 24 -10.43 -8.87 8.68
N GLY A 25 -10.06 -10.13 8.50
CA GLY A 25 -10.95 -11.16 7.97
C GLY A 25 -11.21 -11.11 6.45
N GLY A 26 -10.47 -10.28 5.70
CA GLY A 26 -10.49 -10.28 4.23
C GLY A 26 -11.79 -9.83 3.57
N ARG A 27 -12.67 -9.11 4.30
CA ARG A 27 -14.02 -8.75 3.82
C ARG A 27 -14.20 -7.26 3.53
N SER A 28 -13.19 -6.48 3.75
CA SER A 28 -13.20 -5.02 3.53
C SER A 28 -11.77 -4.52 3.32
N LEU A 29 -11.67 -3.29 2.85
CA LEU A 29 -10.43 -2.62 2.54
C LEU A 29 -10.33 -1.31 3.34
N TRP A 30 -9.15 -0.94 3.76
CA TRP A 30 -8.82 0.40 4.23
C TRP A 30 -8.18 1.21 3.12
N VAL A 31 -8.60 2.47 2.98
CA VAL A 31 -8.11 3.41 1.96
C VAL A 31 -7.85 4.75 2.61
N VAL A 32 -6.70 5.34 2.34
CA VAL A 32 -6.43 6.75 2.65
C VAL A 32 -6.78 7.64 1.47
N SER A 33 -6.96 8.92 1.72
CA SER A 33 -7.21 9.95 0.72
C SER A 33 -6.26 11.11 0.95
N GLY A 34 -5.56 11.55 -0.08
CA GLY A 34 -4.71 12.74 -0.03
C GLY A 34 -5.47 14.07 0.12
N GLN A 35 -6.81 14.06 -0.04
CA GLN A 35 -7.65 15.27 -0.03
C GLN A 35 -8.54 15.42 1.21
N THR A 36 -8.70 14.37 2.02
CA THR A 36 -9.64 14.40 3.14
C THR A 36 -8.97 14.00 4.45
N ASP A 37 -9.50 14.50 5.56
CA ASP A 37 -9.05 14.12 6.92
C ASP A 37 -9.69 12.78 7.36
N PHE A 38 -9.83 11.81 6.44
CA PHE A 38 -10.45 10.54 6.71
C PHE A 38 -9.71 9.36 6.09
N ILE A 39 -9.69 8.25 6.84
CA ILE A 39 -9.35 6.93 6.35
C ILE A 39 -10.66 6.17 6.20
N TYR A 40 -10.92 5.64 5.02
CA TYR A 40 -12.18 4.98 4.70
C TYR A 40 -12.05 3.48 4.81
N ARG A 41 -13.11 2.83 5.31
CA ARG A 41 -13.28 1.39 5.20
C ARG A 41 -14.33 1.09 4.14
N LEU A 42 -13.95 0.33 3.12
CA LEU A 42 -14.79 -0.08 2.00
C LEU A 42 -15.16 -1.55 2.09
N ASP A 43 -16.30 -1.94 1.51
CA ASP A 43 -16.46 -3.34 1.10
C ASP A 43 -15.58 -3.66 -0.13
N LEU A 44 -15.58 -4.92 -0.56
CA LEU A 44 -14.75 -5.36 -1.69
C LEU A 44 -15.24 -4.84 -3.05
N ASP A 45 -16.44 -4.27 -3.10
CA ASP A 45 -17.03 -3.63 -4.28
C ASP A 45 -16.84 -2.08 -4.26
N GLY A 46 -16.07 -1.55 -3.27
CA GLY A 46 -15.74 -0.14 -3.18
C GLY A 46 -16.79 0.75 -2.51
N THR A 47 -17.83 0.17 -1.90
CA THR A 47 -18.83 0.93 -1.14
C THR A 47 -18.25 1.34 0.23
N VAL A 48 -18.36 2.61 0.59
CA VAL A 48 -17.93 3.10 1.91
C VAL A 48 -18.81 2.51 3.00
N LEU A 49 -18.20 1.75 3.91
CA LEU A 49 -18.85 1.14 5.08
C LEU A 49 -18.73 2.04 6.31
N ASP A 50 -17.57 2.68 6.47
CA ASP A 50 -17.20 3.46 7.65
C ASP A 50 -16.03 4.38 7.35
N SER A 51 -15.71 5.29 8.27
CA SER A 51 -14.52 6.14 8.19
C SER A 51 -13.97 6.48 9.56
N VAL A 52 -12.65 6.62 9.63
CA VAL A 52 -11.91 7.07 10.81
C VAL A 52 -11.39 8.46 10.53
N SER A 53 -11.63 9.42 11.44
CA SER A 53 -11.07 10.77 11.32
C SER A 53 -9.57 10.73 11.59
N TYR A 54 -8.79 11.30 10.68
CA TYR A 54 -7.35 11.41 10.79
C TYR A 54 -6.87 12.72 10.17
N ALA A 55 -6.46 13.66 11.00
CA ALA A 55 -5.95 14.97 10.57
C ALA A 55 -4.42 14.88 10.38
N GLY A 56 -3.97 14.13 9.39
CA GLY A 56 -2.57 14.01 8.98
C GLY A 56 -2.17 14.99 7.89
N GLN A 57 -0.93 14.90 7.46
CA GLN A 57 -0.40 15.71 6.36
C GLN A 57 -0.01 14.81 5.19
N ASP A 58 -0.85 14.77 4.16
CA ASP A 58 -0.57 14.04 2.93
C ASP A 58 -0.39 12.53 3.17
N PRO A 59 -1.42 11.82 3.69
CA PRO A 59 -1.33 10.39 3.94
C PRO A 59 -1.40 9.63 2.61
N GLU A 60 -0.34 8.89 2.27
CA GLU A 60 -0.23 8.16 1.01
C GLU A 60 -0.34 6.63 1.18
N GLY A 61 0.05 6.09 2.31
CA GLY A 61 -0.02 4.67 2.57
C GLY A 61 -0.83 4.29 3.80
N VAL A 62 -1.47 3.11 3.77
CA VAL A 62 -2.16 2.51 4.91
C VAL A 62 -1.90 1.02 4.99
N ALA A 63 -1.71 0.48 6.20
CA ALA A 63 -1.68 -0.93 6.49
C ALA A 63 -2.47 -1.26 7.75
N PHE A 64 -3.32 -2.27 7.70
CA PHE A 64 -3.97 -2.81 8.88
C PHE A 64 -3.04 -3.79 9.59
N ASP A 65 -2.83 -3.59 10.88
CA ASP A 65 -2.09 -4.51 11.75
C ASP A 65 -3.08 -5.39 12.53
N PRO A 66 -3.14 -6.70 12.23
CA PRO A 66 -4.07 -7.59 12.90
C PRO A 66 -3.66 -7.94 14.33
N ALA A 67 -2.41 -7.70 14.74
CA ALA A 67 -1.90 -8.08 16.05
C ALA A 67 -2.52 -7.25 17.18
N ASP A 68 -2.71 -5.96 16.93
CA ASP A 68 -3.27 -5.02 17.91
C ASP A 68 -4.50 -4.25 17.40
N SER A 69 -4.96 -4.56 16.16
CA SER A 69 -6.09 -3.90 15.51
C SER A 69 -5.87 -2.39 15.36
N THR A 70 -4.71 -2.01 14.85
CA THR A 70 -4.33 -0.63 14.55
C THR A 70 -4.15 -0.42 13.05
N LEU A 71 -3.99 0.84 12.66
CA LEU A 71 -3.60 1.23 11.31
C LEU A 71 -2.22 1.89 11.36
N TRP A 72 -1.36 1.44 10.47
CA TRP A 72 -0.13 2.12 10.12
C TRP A 72 -0.36 3.02 8.93
N LEU A 73 0.16 4.24 8.98
CA LEU A 73 0.06 5.25 7.94
C LEU A 73 1.45 5.79 7.62
N VAL A 74 1.65 6.23 6.40
CA VAL A 74 2.81 7.03 6.02
C VAL A 74 2.35 8.38 5.50
N GLU A 75 3.03 9.45 5.95
CA GLU A 75 2.88 10.81 5.47
C GLU A 75 4.07 11.16 4.57
N GLU A 76 3.80 11.44 3.29
CA GLU A 76 4.83 11.56 2.26
C GLU A 76 5.85 12.65 2.60
N ARG A 77 5.39 13.89 2.72
CA ARG A 77 6.26 15.08 2.79
C ARG A 77 7.11 15.14 4.04
N GLU A 78 6.52 14.74 5.15
CA GLU A 78 7.21 14.76 6.44
C GLU A 78 8.06 13.50 6.66
N ARG A 79 7.91 12.47 5.81
CA ARG A 79 8.54 11.15 5.95
C ARG A 79 8.27 10.55 7.31
N GLU A 80 7.02 10.66 7.73
CA GLU A 80 6.57 10.14 9.01
C GLU A 80 5.81 8.84 8.83
N ILE A 81 6.06 7.91 9.75
CA ILE A 81 5.23 6.74 9.97
C ILE A 81 4.40 6.95 11.23
N VAL A 82 3.12 6.69 11.13
CA VAL A 82 2.16 6.93 12.21
C VAL A 82 1.35 5.67 12.44
N GLN A 83 1.22 5.27 13.70
CA GLN A 83 0.29 4.22 14.12
C GLN A 83 -0.89 4.87 14.84
N ILE A 84 -2.10 4.49 14.45
CA ILE A 84 -3.34 4.96 15.09
C ILE A 84 -4.23 3.79 15.50
N ASP A 85 -5.06 3.99 16.50
CA ASP A 85 -6.16 3.07 16.80
C ASP A 85 -7.35 3.26 15.82
N LEU A 86 -8.33 2.36 15.86
CA LEU A 86 -9.52 2.45 15.00
C LEU A 86 -10.51 3.56 15.39
N ASP A 87 -10.24 4.28 16.49
CA ASP A 87 -10.93 5.53 16.85
C ASP A 87 -10.22 6.77 16.28
N GLY A 88 -9.08 6.60 15.59
CA GLY A 88 -8.27 7.67 14.99
C GLY A 88 -7.29 8.34 15.95
N ARG A 89 -7.07 7.76 17.14
CA ARG A 89 -6.10 8.31 18.09
C ARG A 89 -4.70 7.85 17.76
N GLU A 90 -3.76 8.78 17.71
CA GLU A 90 -2.35 8.47 17.50
C GLU A 90 -1.80 7.64 18.68
N VAL A 91 -1.22 6.49 18.34
CA VAL A 91 -0.50 5.61 19.26
C VAL A 91 0.97 6.00 19.30
N ARG A 92 1.58 6.18 18.13
CA ARG A 92 2.96 6.64 17.98
C ARG A 92 3.21 7.24 16.61
N ARG A 93 4.24 8.10 16.53
CA ARG A 93 4.70 8.76 15.31
C ARG A 93 6.21 8.84 15.30
N VAL A 94 6.85 8.54 14.19
CA VAL A 94 8.30 8.67 14.03
C VAL A 94 8.60 9.22 12.63
N ARG A 95 9.49 10.21 12.59
CA ARG A 95 10.06 10.71 11.33
C ARG A 95 11.28 9.88 10.96
N LEU A 96 11.30 9.33 9.75
CA LEU A 96 12.43 8.58 9.25
C LEU A 96 13.51 9.55 8.73
N ALA A 97 14.76 9.25 9.08
CA ALA A 97 15.93 10.04 8.63
C ALA A 97 16.29 9.64 7.19
N LEU A 98 15.49 10.08 6.24
CA LEU A 98 15.67 9.87 4.80
C LEU A 98 15.98 11.20 4.12
N ASP A 99 16.99 11.21 3.26
CA ASP A 99 17.29 12.33 2.38
C ASP A 99 16.36 12.32 1.17
N GLY A 100 16.09 13.48 0.58
CA GLY A 100 15.33 13.60 -0.67
C GLY A 100 14.47 14.85 -0.75
N ASP A 101 13.81 15.02 -1.90
CA ASP A 101 12.88 16.12 -2.15
C ASP A 101 11.58 15.90 -1.38
N HIS A 102 10.86 16.97 -1.02
CA HIS A 102 9.56 16.88 -0.31
C HIS A 102 8.49 16.08 -1.06
N ASN A 103 8.55 16.01 -2.39
CA ASN A 103 7.61 15.28 -3.24
C ASN A 103 8.22 13.95 -3.72
N SER A 104 8.93 13.25 -2.87
CA SER A 104 9.55 11.95 -3.15
C SER A 104 9.77 11.24 -1.82
N GLY A 105 8.74 11.15 -1.03
CA GLY A 105 8.77 10.65 0.33
C GLY A 105 8.27 9.21 0.48
N LEU A 106 7.54 8.99 1.56
CA LEU A 106 6.97 7.68 1.85
C LEU A 106 5.62 7.54 1.16
N GLU A 107 5.43 6.45 0.40
CA GLU A 107 4.20 6.20 -0.37
C GLU A 107 3.43 4.98 0.12
N GLY A 108 4.12 3.97 0.58
CA GLY A 108 3.48 2.73 0.98
C GLY A 108 3.93 2.23 2.34
N VAL A 109 3.06 1.51 3.02
CA VAL A 109 3.36 0.80 4.26
C VAL A 109 2.68 -0.56 4.24
N CYS A 110 3.33 -1.59 4.77
CA CYS A 110 2.67 -2.86 5.07
C CYS A 110 3.28 -3.55 6.29
N VAL A 111 2.54 -4.52 6.83
CA VAL A 111 2.96 -5.36 7.95
C VAL A 111 2.97 -6.80 7.44
N ASP A 112 4.07 -7.54 7.73
CA ASP A 112 4.16 -8.96 7.40
C ASP A 112 3.56 -9.86 8.48
N ASP A 113 3.65 -11.17 8.27
CA ASP A 113 3.08 -12.16 9.21
C ASP A 113 3.77 -12.18 10.59
N ASP A 114 5.01 -11.70 10.67
CA ASP A 114 5.80 -11.62 11.91
C ASP A 114 5.59 -10.28 12.65
N GLY A 115 4.77 -9.37 12.09
CA GLY A 115 4.53 -8.03 12.60
C GLY A 115 5.63 -7.03 12.26
N SER A 116 6.52 -7.36 11.33
CA SER A 116 7.54 -6.43 10.85
C SER A 116 6.90 -5.37 9.95
N VAL A 117 7.26 -4.12 10.17
CA VAL A 117 6.74 -2.98 9.43
C VAL A 117 7.71 -2.61 8.31
N TYR A 118 7.17 -2.53 7.10
CA TYR A 118 7.89 -2.11 5.91
C TYR A 118 7.29 -0.84 5.35
N VAL A 119 8.15 0.05 4.82
CA VAL A 119 7.72 1.26 4.13
C VAL A 119 8.38 1.37 2.76
N LEU A 120 7.67 1.98 1.80
CA LEU A 120 8.21 2.35 0.50
C LEU A 120 8.63 3.82 0.51
N ASN A 121 9.83 4.09 0.01
CA ASN A 121 10.24 5.41 -0.44
C ASN A 121 10.09 5.48 -1.96
N GLU A 122 9.34 6.46 -2.45
CA GLU A 122 8.82 6.52 -3.83
C GLU A 122 9.92 6.43 -4.89
N LYS A 123 10.91 7.30 -4.79
CA LYS A 123 11.97 7.44 -5.81
C LYS A 123 13.21 8.15 -5.29
N LYS A 124 14.28 8.11 -6.07
CA LYS A 124 15.56 8.82 -5.85
C LYS A 124 16.32 8.47 -4.56
N PRO A 125 16.53 7.21 -4.26
CA PRO A 125 16.13 6.00 -5.01
C PRO A 125 14.82 5.41 -4.52
N ALA A 126 14.07 4.73 -5.42
CA ALA A 126 12.96 3.87 -5.02
C ALA A 126 13.49 2.75 -4.12
N SER A 127 12.88 2.56 -2.96
CA SER A 127 13.40 1.60 -1.99
C SER A 127 12.32 1.04 -1.07
N LEU A 128 12.50 -0.23 -0.68
CA LEU A 128 11.78 -0.87 0.41
C LEU A 128 12.65 -0.78 1.67
N ILE A 129 12.04 -0.41 2.79
CA ILE A 129 12.71 -0.17 4.07
C ILE A 129 12.03 -1.02 5.13
N LEU A 130 12.82 -1.87 5.81
CA LEU A 130 12.39 -2.59 7.01
C LEU A 130 12.70 -1.72 8.23
N LEU A 131 11.74 -1.64 9.14
CA LEU A 131 11.87 -0.91 10.39
C LEU A 131 12.05 -1.86 11.60
N THR A 132 12.85 -1.43 12.56
CA THR A 132 12.92 -2.08 13.89
C THR A 132 11.62 -1.89 14.68
N GLY A 133 11.46 -2.60 15.78
CA GLY A 133 10.34 -2.38 16.71
C GLY A 133 10.24 -0.94 17.26
N ASP A 134 11.36 -0.22 17.32
CA ASP A 134 11.42 1.21 17.69
C ASP A 134 11.29 2.16 16.48
N LEU A 135 10.91 1.63 15.32
CA LEU A 135 10.73 2.35 14.04
C LEU A 135 12.01 3.02 13.51
N ALA A 136 13.19 2.54 13.87
CA ALA A 136 14.42 2.92 13.21
C ALA A 136 14.61 2.10 11.92
N ILE A 137 15.33 2.65 10.95
CA ILE A 137 15.69 1.92 9.72
C ILE A 137 16.62 0.77 10.10
N GLU A 138 16.18 -0.47 9.84
CA GLU A 138 16.98 -1.68 10.05
C GLU A 138 17.69 -2.10 8.77
N GLN A 139 16.95 -2.14 7.68
CA GLN A 139 17.47 -2.54 6.37
C GLN A 139 16.78 -1.78 5.25
N MET A 140 17.49 -1.58 4.13
CA MET A 140 16.97 -0.95 2.93
C MET A 140 17.40 -1.73 1.69
N TRP A 141 16.45 -1.94 0.76
CA TRP A 141 16.67 -2.54 -0.56
C TRP A 141 16.31 -1.52 -1.64
N PHE A 142 17.20 -1.29 -2.57
CA PHE A 142 16.91 -0.47 -3.73
C PHE A 142 16.10 -1.24 -4.76
N LEU A 143 15.04 -0.63 -5.27
CA LEU A 143 14.11 -1.22 -6.24
C LEU A 143 14.41 -0.65 -7.63
N ASP A 144 15.45 -1.19 -8.29
CA ASP A 144 15.97 -0.71 -9.56
C ASP A 144 15.17 -1.16 -10.79
N PHE A 145 14.11 -1.95 -10.56
CA PHE A 145 13.22 -2.47 -11.60
C PHE A 145 12.06 -1.50 -11.95
N ALA A 146 11.82 -0.48 -11.15
CA ALA A 146 10.73 0.47 -11.31
C ALA A 146 11.23 1.92 -11.33
N GLY A 147 10.55 2.78 -12.10
CA GLY A 147 10.85 4.20 -12.16
C GLY A 147 10.39 4.98 -10.91
N ASP A 148 9.33 4.50 -10.30
CA ASP A 148 8.76 4.91 -9.02
C ASP A 148 8.06 3.73 -8.36
N VAL A 149 7.65 3.90 -7.10
CA VAL A 149 6.81 2.94 -6.37
C VAL A 149 5.79 3.72 -5.55
N SER A 150 4.51 3.33 -5.63
CA SER A 150 3.41 4.05 -4.97
C SER A 150 2.83 3.25 -3.79
N GLY A 151 2.42 2.02 -3.98
CA GLY A 151 1.80 1.22 -2.92
C GLY A 151 2.33 -0.20 -2.86
N MET A 152 2.13 -0.87 -1.71
CA MET A 152 2.54 -2.25 -1.53
C MET A 152 1.59 -3.08 -0.66
N ALA A 153 1.64 -4.41 -0.86
CA ALA A 153 0.98 -5.39 -0.02
C ALA A 153 1.85 -6.63 0.19
N TRP A 154 1.79 -7.21 1.39
CA TRP A 154 2.49 -8.44 1.70
C TRP A 154 1.73 -9.67 1.17
N ASP A 155 2.45 -10.55 0.51
CA ASP A 155 1.96 -11.86 0.07
C ASP A 155 2.59 -12.97 0.93
N ARG A 156 1.84 -13.41 1.94
CA ARG A 156 2.29 -14.46 2.86
C ARG A 156 2.52 -15.81 2.20
N ARG A 157 1.84 -16.11 1.08
CA ARG A 157 1.99 -17.39 0.36
C ARG A 157 3.31 -17.44 -0.40
N ARG A 158 3.72 -16.28 -0.98
CA ARG A 158 4.93 -16.17 -1.80
C ARG A 158 6.11 -15.59 -1.04
N GLN A 159 5.91 -15.12 0.21
CA GLN A 159 6.91 -14.41 1.01
C GLN A 159 7.53 -13.26 0.22
N ALA A 160 6.68 -12.42 -0.33
CA ALA A 160 7.01 -11.38 -1.29
C ALA A 160 6.06 -10.17 -1.15
N PHE A 161 6.42 -9.09 -1.79
CA PHE A 161 5.63 -7.86 -1.83
C PHE A 161 5.05 -7.65 -3.21
N TRP A 162 3.76 -7.38 -3.28
CA TRP A 162 3.13 -6.74 -4.42
C TRP A 162 3.41 -5.26 -4.34
N ILE A 163 3.94 -4.67 -5.42
CA ILE A 163 4.33 -3.27 -5.49
C ILE A 163 3.76 -2.68 -6.78
N VAL A 164 3.03 -1.57 -6.68
CA VAL A 164 2.53 -0.84 -7.86
C VAL A 164 3.43 0.34 -8.19
N SER A 165 3.49 0.67 -9.49
CA SER A 165 4.19 1.83 -10.05
C SER A 165 3.25 2.57 -11.01
N ASP A 166 3.04 3.88 -10.78
CA ASP A 166 2.28 4.72 -11.69
C ASP A 166 3.02 4.97 -13.00
N GLN A 167 4.30 5.31 -12.93
CA GLN A 167 5.10 5.64 -14.12
C GLN A 167 5.18 4.45 -15.09
N ASP A 168 5.41 3.25 -14.56
CA ASP A 168 5.54 2.04 -15.36
C ASP A 168 4.18 1.41 -15.68
N ARG A 169 3.09 1.87 -15.01
CA ARG A 169 1.75 1.28 -15.12
C ARG A 169 1.77 -0.23 -14.92
N SER A 170 2.40 -0.65 -13.86
CA SER A 170 2.68 -2.06 -13.61
C SER A 170 2.50 -2.42 -12.14
N VAL A 171 2.24 -3.70 -11.91
CA VAL A 171 2.39 -4.32 -10.62
C VAL A 171 3.52 -5.32 -10.67
N TYR A 172 4.36 -5.29 -9.67
CA TYR A 172 5.53 -6.13 -9.50
C TYR A 172 5.34 -7.07 -8.32
N LEU A 173 5.88 -8.27 -8.42
CA LEU A 173 6.05 -9.18 -7.29
C LEU A 173 7.54 -9.28 -7.02
N TRP A 174 7.95 -8.85 -5.84
CA TRP A 174 9.36 -8.76 -5.45
C TRP A 174 9.58 -9.31 -4.03
N SER A 175 10.73 -9.92 -3.78
CA SER A 175 11.09 -10.38 -2.43
C SER A 175 12.51 -10.01 -2.05
N PRO A 176 12.79 -9.76 -0.74
CA PRO A 176 14.16 -9.52 -0.26
C PRO A 176 15.12 -10.65 -0.57
N ALA A 177 14.64 -11.89 -0.60
CA ALA A 177 15.47 -13.09 -0.78
C ALA A 177 15.81 -13.39 -2.23
N ALA A 178 14.90 -13.10 -3.18
CA ALA A 178 15.03 -13.53 -4.58
C ALA A 178 14.98 -12.37 -5.60
N GLY A 179 14.75 -11.13 -5.14
CA GLY A 179 14.59 -9.98 -6.03
C GLY A 179 13.26 -9.99 -6.78
N LEU A 180 13.24 -9.50 -8.01
CA LEU A 180 12.06 -9.44 -8.85
C LEU A 180 11.62 -10.85 -9.30
N LEU A 181 10.43 -11.27 -8.85
CA LEU A 181 9.84 -12.57 -9.19
C LEU A 181 8.99 -12.49 -10.45
N GLY A 182 8.39 -11.33 -10.73
CA GLY A 182 7.59 -11.12 -11.91
C GLY A 182 6.89 -9.76 -11.91
N TRP A 183 6.18 -9.47 -12.99
CA TRP A 183 5.42 -8.23 -13.15
C TRP A 183 4.25 -8.44 -14.11
N SER A 184 3.27 -7.55 -14.04
CA SER A 184 2.18 -7.46 -15.02
C SER A 184 1.84 -6.00 -15.30
N ALA A 185 1.47 -5.70 -16.54
CA ALA A 185 0.98 -4.37 -16.88
C ALA A 185 -0.41 -4.14 -16.27
N LEU A 186 -0.66 -2.91 -15.83
CA LEU A 186 -1.96 -2.43 -15.40
C LEU A 186 -2.52 -1.46 -16.45
N ASP A 187 -3.80 -1.61 -16.78
CA ASP A 187 -4.45 -0.67 -17.69
C ASP A 187 -4.65 0.69 -17.03
N GLY A 188 -4.29 1.77 -17.73
CA GLY A 188 -4.47 3.16 -17.26
C GLY A 188 -3.29 3.69 -16.45
N LYS A 189 -3.53 4.80 -15.75
CA LYS A 189 -2.52 5.55 -14.98
C LYS A 189 -2.97 5.72 -13.55
N LYS A 190 -2.03 6.14 -12.69
CA LYS A 190 -2.29 6.52 -11.30
C LYS A 190 -2.79 5.35 -10.46
N ALA A 191 -2.10 4.19 -10.57
CA ALA A 191 -2.21 3.11 -9.60
C ALA A 191 -1.42 3.51 -8.36
N GLU A 192 -2.10 3.81 -7.24
CA GLU A 192 -1.49 4.35 -6.04
C GLU A 192 -1.45 3.31 -4.90
N GLY A 193 -2.48 2.52 -4.74
CA GLY A 193 -2.54 1.51 -3.68
C GLY A 193 -2.82 0.11 -4.19
N VAL A 194 -2.28 -0.89 -3.49
CA VAL A 194 -2.54 -2.30 -3.76
C VAL A 194 -2.79 -3.05 -2.45
N ALA A 195 -3.78 -3.95 -2.46
CA ALA A 195 -4.00 -4.92 -1.39
C ALA A 195 -4.09 -6.33 -1.99
N TYR A 196 -3.63 -7.32 -1.25
CA TYR A 196 -3.66 -8.72 -1.67
C TYR A 196 -4.50 -9.55 -0.70
N ASP A 197 -5.42 -10.32 -1.23
CA ASP A 197 -6.19 -11.32 -0.49
C ASP A 197 -5.59 -12.72 -0.72
N PRO A 198 -4.94 -13.30 0.29
CA PRO A 198 -4.34 -14.62 0.15
C PRO A 198 -5.38 -15.76 0.08
N ASP A 199 -6.62 -15.54 0.47
CA ASP A 199 -7.64 -16.58 0.48
C ASP A 199 -8.27 -16.78 -0.91
N THR A 200 -8.41 -15.70 -1.68
CA THR A 200 -8.95 -15.71 -3.05
C THR A 200 -7.88 -15.58 -4.14
N ASP A 201 -6.64 -15.22 -3.79
CA ASP A 201 -5.54 -14.87 -4.71
C ASP A 201 -5.87 -13.62 -5.57
N HIS A 202 -6.70 -12.71 -5.02
CA HIS A 202 -7.06 -11.46 -5.67
C HIS A 202 -6.13 -10.32 -5.28
N LEU A 203 -5.88 -9.45 -6.26
CA LEU A 203 -5.29 -8.14 -6.05
C LEU A 203 -6.36 -7.06 -6.22
N TYR A 204 -6.41 -6.15 -5.28
CA TYR A 204 -7.20 -4.93 -5.33
C TYR A 204 -6.26 -3.77 -5.59
N VAL A 205 -6.58 -2.92 -6.55
CA VAL A 205 -5.75 -1.75 -6.91
C VAL A 205 -6.64 -0.53 -6.95
N VAL A 206 -6.27 0.53 -6.21
CA VAL A 206 -6.94 1.83 -6.32
C VAL A 206 -6.19 2.75 -7.27
N ARG A 207 -6.96 3.64 -7.92
CA ARG A 207 -6.42 4.69 -8.78
C ARG A 207 -6.98 6.03 -8.39
N GLU A 208 -6.11 7.03 -8.34
CA GLU A 208 -6.44 8.42 -8.03
C GLU A 208 -7.28 9.07 -9.15
N THR A 209 -6.81 8.98 -10.38
CA THR A 209 -7.48 9.62 -11.53
C THR A 209 -8.75 8.86 -11.92
N LYS A 210 -9.91 9.49 -11.82
CA LYS A 210 -11.23 8.85 -11.91
C LYS A 210 -11.32 7.74 -10.87
N PRO A 211 -11.46 8.10 -9.59
CA PRO A 211 -11.33 7.16 -8.47
C PRO A 211 -12.01 5.83 -8.72
N ARG A 212 -11.23 4.75 -8.73
CA ARG A 212 -11.71 3.40 -8.98
C ARG A 212 -10.95 2.37 -8.18
N LEU A 213 -11.67 1.33 -7.78
CA LEU A 213 -11.12 0.07 -7.28
C LEU A 213 -11.16 -0.96 -8.42
N TYR A 214 -10.02 -1.53 -8.75
CA TYR A 214 -9.88 -2.62 -9.71
C TYR A 214 -9.60 -3.92 -8.98
N ILE A 215 -10.22 -5.00 -9.46
CA ILE A 215 -10.07 -6.34 -8.91
C ILE A 215 -9.42 -7.21 -9.98
N TYR A 216 -8.30 -7.82 -9.62
CA TYR A 216 -7.55 -8.73 -10.49
C TYR A 216 -7.42 -10.11 -9.84
N GLU A 217 -7.39 -11.13 -10.66
CA GLU A 217 -7.08 -12.51 -10.29
C GLU A 217 -5.73 -12.93 -10.87
N LEU A 218 -4.95 -13.65 -10.07
CA LEU A 218 -3.76 -14.34 -10.55
C LEU A 218 -4.20 -15.67 -11.18
N SER A 219 -4.17 -15.74 -12.49
CA SER A 219 -4.44 -17.00 -13.20
C SER A 219 -3.36 -18.02 -12.86
N GLN A 220 -3.75 -19.25 -12.56
CA GLN A 220 -2.78 -20.33 -12.38
C GLN A 220 -2.06 -20.55 -13.73
N ALA A 221 -0.72 -20.62 -13.69
CA ALA A 221 0.04 -21.04 -14.85
C ALA A 221 -0.29 -22.51 -15.14
N ASP A 222 -0.77 -22.81 -16.33
CA ASP A 222 -1.00 -24.19 -16.81
C ASP A 222 0.30 -25.02 -16.82
#